data_7ffbc49f465b632787ab3064ca0d79d0
#
_entry.id   7ffbc49f465b632787ab3064ca0d79d0
#
_cell.length_a   1.000
_cell.length_b   1.000
_cell.length_c   1.000
_cell.angle_alpha   90.00
_cell.angle_beta   90.00
_cell.angle_gamma   90.00
#
_symmetry.space_group_name_H-M   'P 1'
#
loop_
_entity.id
_entity.type
_entity.pdbx_description
1 polymer ?
#
loop_
_entity_poly.entity_id
_entity_poly.type
_entity_poly.pdbx_seq_one_letter_code
_entity_poly.pdbx_strand_id
1 'polypeptide(L)'
;MNKYITNVLADVKAKNADQPEFLQAVEEVLTTLAPVIEANPAYQANAILERIVEPERTIIFRVPWIDDKGIVRVNRGYRVQFNSAIGPYKGGLRFDPSVNLSVLKFLGFEQVFKNSLTTLPMGGGKGGSDFNPKVSPHTPGKRCSDREVRRFCQSFMTELFRHIGADTDVPAGDMNVGGREIGYLFGQYRKIANEFTGVLTGKGLSFGGSLVRPEATGYGDVYFAANMLAMRGDTLEGKRCVVSGSGNVATYAAEKLMQLGAKVLTLSDRSGAIYAKDGITPKMLKDVMRLKTVDRGELADFAKKTKAVKFFKGANMPSTPDAIAAFAKAKIMFSPGKASNAGGVATSGLEMSQNSERLSWTAEEVDSKLKGIMKAIHDNAWHAAEKYGHKGDYVMGANIAGFTKVADAMLAQGV
;
A
#
# COMPACT_ATOMS: atom_id res chain seq x y z
N MET A 1 -17.10 -7.95 -24.01
CA MET A 1 -16.06 -8.47 -23.08
C MET A 1 -15.47 -9.73 -23.71
N ASN A 2 -14.17 -9.94 -23.63
CA ASN A 2 -13.50 -11.13 -24.14
C ASN A 2 -14.07 -12.40 -23.48
N LYS A 3 -14.37 -13.45 -24.30
CA LYS A 3 -15.03 -14.69 -23.81
C LYS A 3 -14.20 -15.43 -22.76
N TYR A 4 -12.88 -15.44 -22.89
CA TYR A 4 -11.98 -16.06 -21.94
C TYR A 4 -12.07 -15.35 -20.56
N ILE A 5 -11.97 -14.02 -20.54
CA ILE A 5 -12.15 -13.24 -19.30
C ILE A 5 -13.51 -13.48 -18.67
N THR A 6 -14.58 -13.52 -19.48
CA THR A 6 -15.94 -13.80 -18.97
C THR A 6 -16.04 -15.15 -18.27
N ASN A 7 -15.43 -16.19 -18.84
CA ASN A 7 -15.43 -17.53 -18.27
C ASN A 7 -14.65 -17.56 -16.93
N VAL A 8 -13.43 -16.96 -16.91
CA VAL A 8 -12.62 -16.89 -15.68
C VAL A 8 -13.36 -16.14 -14.57
N LEU A 9 -14.00 -15.01 -14.90
CA LEU A 9 -14.80 -14.25 -13.93
C LEU A 9 -15.96 -15.08 -13.36
N ALA A 10 -16.64 -15.87 -14.20
CA ALA A 10 -17.71 -16.74 -13.75
C ALA A 10 -17.20 -17.83 -12.79
N ASP A 11 -16.08 -18.45 -13.09
CA ASP A 11 -15.46 -19.46 -12.25
C ASP A 11 -14.98 -18.90 -10.90
N VAL A 12 -14.35 -17.73 -10.92
CA VAL A 12 -13.91 -17.04 -9.69
C VAL A 12 -15.10 -16.67 -8.81
N LYS A 13 -16.20 -16.15 -9.41
CA LYS A 13 -17.45 -15.84 -8.69
C LYS A 13 -18.07 -17.08 -8.06
N ALA A 14 -18.06 -18.21 -8.76
CA ALA A 14 -18.59 -19.45 -8.23
C ALA A 14 -17.77 -20.00 -7.04
N LYS A 15 -16.43 -19.93 -7.13
CA LYS A 15 -15.53 -20.42 -6.08
C LYS A 15 -15.44 -19.54 -4.84
N ASN A 16 -15.74 -18.25 -4.95
CA ASN A 16 -15.50 -17.23 -3.91
C ASN A 16 -16.76 -16.39 -3.61
N ALA A 17 -17.94 -17.02 -3.66
CA ALA A 17 -19.22 -16.31 -3.50
C ALA A 17 -19.37 -15.52 -2.19
N ASP A 18 -18.62 -15.92 -1.14
CA ASP A 18 -18.55 -15.28 0.19
C ASP A 18 -17.47 -14.20 0.31
N GLN A 19 -16.78 -13.82 -0.79
CA GLN A 19 -15.64 -12.91 -0.79
C GLN A 19 -15.83 -11.67 -1.69
N PRO A 20 -16.79 -10.78 -1.36
CA PRO A 20 -17.22 -9.70 -2.24
C PRO A 20 -16.11 -8.70 -2.56
N GLU A 21 -15.22 -8.34 -1.61
CA GLU A 21 -14.13 -7.40 -1.84
C GLU A 21 -13.11 -7.98 -2.82
N PHE A 22 -12.82 -9.27 -2.71
CA PHE A 22 -11.92 -9.96 -3.64
C PHE A 22 -12.53 -10.04 -5.05
N LEU A 23 -13.80 -10.40 -5.15
CA LEU A 23 -14.50 -10.50 -6.43
C LEU A 23 -14.54 -9.15 -7.17
N GLN A 24 -14.81 -8.05 -6.45
CA GLN A 24 -14.78 -6.72 -7.02
C GLN A 24 -13.41 -6.38 -7.61
N ALA A 25 -12.34 -6.62 -6.87
CA ALA A 25 -10.98 -6.32 -7.34
C ALA A 25 -10.58 -7.14 -8.58
N VAL A 26 -10.94 -8.43 -8.61
CA VAL A 26 -10.67 -9.29 -9.76
C VAL A 26 -11.44 -8.78 -10.99
N GLU A 27 -12.71 -8.43 -10.84
CA GLU A 27 -13.53 -7.90 -11.94
C GLU A 27 -12.97 -6.57 -12.48
N GLU A 28 -12.61 -5.63 -11.59
CA GLU A 28 -12.02 -4.35 -11.97
C GLU A 28 -10.70 -4.50 -12.75
N VAL A 29 -9.85 -5.44 -12.38
CA VAL A 29 -8.58 -5.66 -13.07
C VAL A 29 -8.81 -6.41 -14.37
N LEU A 30 -9.45 -7.58 -14.35
CA LEU A 30 -9.55 -8.44 -15.54
C LEU A 30 -10.30 -7.78 -16.68
N THR A 31 -11.29 -6.93 -16.43
CA THR A 31 -12.01 -6.21 -17.48
C THR A 31 -11.11 -5.26 -18.28
N THR A 32 -10.04 -4.76 -17.70
CA THR A 32 -9.07 -3.88 -18.38
C THR A 32 -8.03 -4.65 -19.19
N LEU A 33 -7.94 -5.98 -19.05
CA LEU A 33 -6.92 -6.80 -19.70
C LEU A 33 -7.31 -7.32 -21.09
N ALA A 34 -8.53 -7.09 -21.55
CA ALA A 34 -9.00 -7.62 -22.84
C ALA A 34 -8.03 -7.37 -24.01
N PRO A 35 -7.50 -6.14 -24.22
CA PRO A 35 -6.60 -5.90 -25.35
C PRO A 35 -5.29 -6.70 -25.28
N VAL A 36 -4.72 -6.88 -24.09
CA VAL A 36 -3.46 -7.62 -23.92
C VAL A 36 -3.68 -9.13 -24.04
N ILE A 37 -4.81 -9.65 -23.61
CA ILE A 37 -5.17 -11.07 -23.77
C ILE A 37 -5.39 -11.40 -25.24
N GLU A 38 -6.08 -10.54 -25.98
CA GLU A 38 -6.32 -10.72 -27.43
C GLU A 38 -5.02 -10.67 -28.25
N ALA A 39 -4.09 -9.82 -27.85
CA ALA A 39 -2.79 -9.71 -28.51
C ALA A 39 -1.84 -10.88 -28.20
N ASN A 40 -2.08 -11.66 -27.12
CA ASN A 40 -1.16 -12.71 -26.64
C ASN A 40 -1.91 -14.03 -26.34
N PRO A 41 -2.21 -14.83 -27.37
CA PRO A 41 -2.93 -16.10 -27.20
C PRO A 41 -2.25 -17.10 -26.24
N ALA A 42 -0.93 -16.99 -26.04
CA ALA A 42 -0.18 -17.82 -25.11
C ALA A 42 -0.68 -17.70 -23.67
N TYR A 43 -1.21 -16.55 -23.25
CA TYR A 43 -1.75 -16.38 -21.90
C TYR A 43 -2.98 -17.24 -21.67
N GLN A 44 -3.87 -17.34 -22.65
CA GLN A 44 -5.03 -18.22 -22.57
C GLN A 44 -4.61 -19.70 -22.67
N ALA A 45 -3.70 -20.05 -23.58
CA ALA A 45 -3.23 -21.43 -23.75
C ALA A 45 -2.54 -21.99 -22.49
N ASN A 46 -2.01 -21.13 -21.63
CA ASN A 46 -1.35 -21.51 -20.37
C ASN A 46 -2.17 -21.17 -19.12
N ALA A 47 -3.45 -20.87 -19.26
CA ALA A 47 -4.38 -20.57 -18.14
C ALA A 47 -3.85 -19.46 -17.20
N ILE A 48 -3.22 -18.42 -17.75
CA ILE A 48 -2.57 -17.39 -16.93
C ILE A 48 -3.58 -16.63 -16.06
N LEU A 49 -4.78 -16.35 -16.59
CA LEU A 49 -5.79 -15.64 -15.78
C LEU A 49 -6.31 -16.47 -14.64
N GLU A 50 -6.56 -17.77 -14.85
CA GLU A 50 -7.00 -18.69 -13.81
C GLU A 50 -5.96 -18.81 -12.68
N ARG A 51 -4.69 -18.79 -13.03
CA ARG A 51 -3.58 -18.91 -12.08
C ARG A 51 -3.32 -17.60 -11.35
N ILE A 52 -3.40 -16.45 -12.01
CA ILE A 52 -3.11 -15.15 -11.39
C ILE A 52 -4.23 -14.68 -10.45
N VAL A 53 -5.44 -15.21 -10.56
CA VAL A 53 -6.56 -14.92 -9.64
C VAL A 53 -6.66 -15.90 -8.47
N GLU A 54 -5.86 -16.96 -8.45
CA GLU A 54 -5.80 -17.91 -7.34
C GLU A 54 -4.50 -17.69 -6.54
N PRO A 55 -4.55 -17.46 -5.21
CA PRO A 55 -3.33 -17.32 -4.42
C PRO A 55 -2.56 -18.66 -4.38
N GLU A 56 -1.23 -18.59 -4.47
CA GLU A 56 -0.39 -19.78 -4.37
C GLU A 56 -0.55 -20.49 -3.02
N ARG A 57 -0.75 -19.73 -1.93
CA ARG A 57 -1.01 -20.26 -0.59
C ARG A 57 -1.81 -19.29 0.26
N THR A 58 -2.67 -19.86 1.11
CA THR A 58 -3.36 -19.12 2.17
C THR A 58 -3.13 -19.84 3.50
N ILE A 59 -2.56 -19.12 4.46
CA ILE A 59 -2.23 -19.60 5.78
C ILE A 59 -3.16 -18.91 6.78
N ILE A 60 -3.92 -19.72 7.53
CA ILE A 60 -4.83 -19.25 8.57
C ILE A 60 -4.42 -19.93 9.87
N PHE A 61 -4.24 -19.16 10.94
CA PHE A 61 -3.75 -19.68 12.21
C PHE A 61 -4.40 -18.98 13.39
N ARG A 62 -4.39 -19.66 14.54
CA ARG A 62 -4.88 -19.13 15.81
C ARG A 62 -3.78 -18.35 16.52
N VAL A 63 -4.14 -17.20 17.10
CA VAL A 63 -3.22 -16.32 17.85
C VAL A 63 -3.74 -16.17 19.29
N PRO A 64 -3.36 -17.06 20.23
CA PRO A 64 -3.68 -16.90 21.64
C PRO A 64 -2.69 -15.92 22.30
N TRP A 65 -3.20 -14.98 23.09
CA TRP A 65 -2.37 -14.02 23.82
C TRP A 65 -3.02 -13.66 25.16
N ILE A 66 -2.24 -13.11 26.09
CA ILE A 66 -2.71 -12.77 27.43
C ILE A 66 -2.82 -11.26 27.54
N ASP A 67 -3.98 -10.76 27.97
CA ASP A 67 -4.21 -9.34 28.24
C ASP A 67 -3.57 -8.89 29.57
N ASP A 68 -3.69 -7.60 29.90
CA ASP A 68 -3.07 -7.04 31.13
C ASP A 68 -3.75 -7.51 32.45
N LYS A 69 -4.89 -8.17 32.35
CA LYS A 69 -5.57 -8.82 33.48
C LYS A 69 -5.26 -10.31 33.60
N GLY A 70 -4.38 -10.85 32.77
CA GLY A 70 -4.06 -12.28 32.77
C GLY A 70 -5.08 -13.17 32.07
N ILE A 71 -6.05 -12.58 31.35
CA ILE A 71 -7.08 -13.33 30.61
C ILE A 71 -6.55 -13.72 29.25
N VAL A 72 -6.72 -14.98 28.87
CA VAL A 72 -6.38 -15.47 27.54
C VAL A 72 -7.38 -14.94 26.52
N ARG A 73 -6.86 -14.32 25.48
CA ARG A 73 -7.60 -13.85 24.30
C ARG A 73 -7.16 -14.65 23.08
N VAL A 74 -8.06 -14.80 22.13
CA VAL A 74 -7.80 -15.55 20.89
C VAL A 74 -8.23 -14.71 19.70
N ASN A 75 -7.31 -14.50 18.78
CA ASN A 75 -7.55 -13.87 17.50
C ASN A 75 -7.20 -14.84 16.35
N ARG A 76 -7.63 -14.50 15.15
CA ARG A 76 -7.27 -15.22 13.93
C ARG A 76 -6.19 -14.46 13.17
N GLY A 77 -5.11 -15.16 12.84
CA GLY A 77 -4.05 -14.65 11.98
C GLY A 77 -4.18 -15.20 10.56
N TYR A 78 -3.69 -14.42 9.60
CA TYR A 78 -3.73 -14.74 8.17
C TYR A 78 -2.44 -14.33 7.48
N ARG A 79 -2.01 -15.13 6.48
CA ARG A 79 -1.06 -14.72 5.43
C ARG A 79 -1.50 -15.30 4.10
N VAL A 80 -1.77 -14.44 3.14
CA VAL A 80 -2.04 -14.78 1.74
C VAL A 80 -0.74 -14.55 0.96
N GLN A 81 -0.12 -15.62 0.50
CA GLN A 81 1.01 -15.64 -0.40
C GLN A 81 0.43 -15.76 -1.81
N PHE A 82 0.31 -14.61 -2.49
CA PHE A 82 -0.57 -14.54 -3.66
C PHE A 82 0.14 -14.98 -4.93
N ASN A 83 1.29 -14.40 -5.25
CA ASN A 83 2.07 -14.74 -6.44
C ASN A 83 3.55 -14.41 -6.23
N SER A 84 4.44 -15.35 -6.56
CA SER A 84 5.90 -15.24 -6.38
C SER A 84 6.70 -15.23 -7.69
N ALA A 85 6.04 -15.17 -8.86
CA ALA A 85 6.70 -15.31 -10.16
C ALA A 85 7.82 -14.26 -10.42
N ILE A 86 7.74 -13.09 -9.79
CA ILE A 86 8.75 -12.01 -9.97
C ILE A 86 9.60 -11.74 -8.73
N GLY A 87 9.47 -12.56 -7.68
CA GLY A 87 10.27 -12.43 -6.44
C GLY A 87 9.50 -12.86 -5.20
N PRO A 88 10.11 -12.76 -4.01
CA PRO A 88 9.48 -13.14 -2.75
C PRO A 88 8.14 -12.43 -2.55
N TYR A 89 7.18 -13.11 -1.92
CA TYR A 89 5.91 -12.48 -1.57
C TYR A 89 6.15 -11.22 -0.75
N LYS A 90 5.50 -10.12 -1.09
CA LYS A 90 5.68 -8.84 -0.43
C LYS A 90 4.37 -8.14 -0.20
N GLY A 91 4.13 -7.72 1.04
CA GLY A 91 2.96 -6.93 1.41
C GLY A 91 2.73 -6.82 2.90
N GLY A 92 1.95 -5.82 3.31
CA GLY A 92 1.77 -5.43 4.69
C GLY A 92 0.95 -6.41 5.54
N LEU A 93 1.11 -6.30 6.86
CA LEU A 93 0.27 -6.89 7.87
C LEU A 93 -0.70 -5.83 8.40
N ARG A 94 -1.99 -6.15 8.47
CA ARG A 94 -3.05 -5.27 9.01
C ARG A 94 -3.62 -5.85 10.29
N PHE A 95 -3.72 -5.02 11.34
CA PHE A 95 -4.42 -5.39 12.59
C PHE A 95 -5.67 -4.55 12.74
N ASP A 96 -6.81 -5.12 12.38
CA ASP A 96 -8.09 -4.43 12.44
C ASP A 96 -9.25 -5.44 12.47
N PRO A 97 -10.34 -5.19 13.20
CA PRO A 97 -11.51 -6.09 13.25
C PRO A 97 -12.14 -6.42 11.89
N SER A 98 -11.94 -5.56 10.88
CA SER A 98 -12.42 -5.81 9.52
C SER A 98 -11.59 -6.83 8.74
N VAL A 99 -10.47 -7.31 9.28
CA VAL A 99 -9.62 -8.28 8.60
C VAL A 99 -10.31 -9.64 8.52
N ASN A 100 -10.51 -10.09 7.30
CA ASN A 100 -11.02 -11.41 6.93
C ASN A 100 -10.32 -11.90 5.66
N LEU A 101 -10.64 -13.09 5.21
CA LEU A 101 -9.98 -13.69 4.04
C LEU A 101 -10.28 -12.92 2.75
N SER A 102 -11.52 -12.45 2.54
CA SER A 102 -11.90 -11.67 1.37
C SER A 102 -11.07 -10.40 1.22
N VAL A 103 -10.97 -9.62 2.31
CA VAL A 103 -10.16 -8.38 2.37
C VAL A 103 -8.68 -8.67 2.09
N LEU A 104 -8.14 -9.76 2.64
CA LEU A 104 -6.72 -10.07 2.46
C LEU A 104 -6.42 -10.65 1.08
N LYS A 105 -7.31 -11.43 0.48
CA LYS A 105 -7.19 -11.87 -0.92
C LYS A 105 -7.27 -10.67 -1.86
N PHE A 106 -8.23 -9.77 -1.66
CA PHE A 106 -8.31 -8.50 -2.40
C PHE A 106 -6.99 -7.74 -2.35
N LEU A 107 -6.51 -7.45 -1.15
CA LEU A 107 -5.29 -6.67 -0.97
C LEU A 107 -4.04 -7.41 -1.47
N GLY A 108 -3.99 -8.73 -1.37
CA GLY A 108 -2.90 -9.56 -1.90
C GLY A 108 -2.86 -9.57 -3.42
N PHE A 109 -4.01 -9.70 -4.06
CA PHE A 109 -4.17 -9.62 -5.51
C PHE A 109 -3.72 -8.26 -6.06
N GLU A 110 -4.23 -7.17 -5.49
CA GLU A 110 -3.81 -5.81 -5.85
C GLU A 110 -2.30 -5.58 -5.64
N GLN A 111 -1.74 -6.21 -4.58
CA GLN A 111 -0.32 -6.09 -4.27
C GLN A 111 0.57 -6.72 -5.35
N VAL A 112 0.12 -7.78 -6.03
CA VAL A 112 0.86 -8.38 -7.16
C VAL A 112 1.12 -7.34 -8.25
N PHE A 113 0.08 -6.63 -8.69
CA PHE A 113 0.19 -5.61 -9.74
C PHE A 113 0.96 -4.38 -9.26
N LYS A 114 0.70 -3.94 -8.03
CA LYS A 114 1.41 -2.81 -7.44
C LYS A 114 2.92 -3.05 -7.36
N ASN A 115 3.34 -4.22 -6.91
CA ASN A 115 4.76 -4.56 -6.75
C ASN A 115 5.44 -4.70 -8.11
N SER A 116 4.78 -5.32 -9.09
CA SER A 116 5.33 -5.49 -10.44
C SER A 116 5.64 -4.15 -11.13
N LEU A 117 4.81 -3.12 -10.89
CA LEU A 117 5.03 -1.77 -11.40
C LEU A 117 6.31 -1.13 -10.88
N THR A 118 6.77 -1.46 -9.68
CA THR A 118 7.98 -0.87 -9.08
C THR A 118 9.27 -1.25 -9.79
N THR A 119 9.22 -2.19 -10.73
CA THR A 119 10.39 -2.82 -11.40
C THR A 119 11.28 -3.66 -10.49
N LEU A 120 11.09 -3.61 -9.19
CA LEU A 120 11.84 -4.40 -8.21
C LEU A 120 11.38 -5.88 -8.18
N PRO A 121 12.27 -6.82 -7.80
CA PRO A 121 11.97 -8.25 -7.76
C PRO A 121 11.15 -8.58 -6.50
N MET A 122 9.86 -8.31 -6.54
CA MET A 122 8.93 -8.54 -5.43
C MET A 122 7.61 -9.10 -5.96
N GLY A 123 7.23 -10.27 -5.46
CA GLY A 123 5.91 -10.84 -5.65
C GLY A 123 4.83 -10.13 -4.83
N GLY A 124 3.64 -10.71 -4.77
CA GLY A 124 2.51 -10.16 -4.02
C GLY A 124 2.08 -11.03 -2.85
N GLY A 125 1.81 -10.40 -1.71
CA GLY A 125 1.24 -11.06 -0.55
C GLY A 125 0.57 -10.08 0.40
N LYS A 126 -0.28 -10.57 1.29
CA LYS A 126 -0.95 -9.76 2.30
C LYS A 126 -1.24 -10.59 3.54
N GLY A 127 -1.24 -9.95 4.70
CA GLY A 127 -1.57 -10.66 5.94
C GLY A 127 -2.18 -9.74 6.99
N GLY A 128 -2.48 -10.31 8.13
CA GLY A 128 -3.03 -9.56 9.25
C GLY A 128 -3.82 -10.39 10.23
N SER A 129 -4.57 -9.71 11.06
CA SER A 129 -5.41 -10.30 12.10
C SER A 129 -6.61 -9.41 12.39
N ASP A 130 -7.69 -10.01 12.86
CA ASP A 130 -8.85 -9.34 13.44
C ASP A 130 -8.57 -8.67 14.81
N PHE A 131 -7.34 -8.69 15.27
CA PHE A 131 -6.90 -7.99 16.47
C PHE A 131 -7.09 -6.47 16.36
N ASN A 132 -7.71 -5.87 17.39
CA ASN A 132 -7.95 -4.42 17.46
C ASN A 132 -7.03 -3.73 18.48
N PRO A 133 -5.89 -3.16 18.09
CA PRO A 133 -5.01 -2.47 19.04
C PRO A 133 -5.58 -1.12 19.54
N LYS A 134 -6.67 -0.62 18.92
CA LYS A 134 -7.30 0.65 19.29
C LYS A 134 -8.29 0.52 20.45
N VAL A 135 -8.68 -0.70 20.81
CA VAL A 135 -9.66 -0.96 21.85
C VAL A 135 -9.12 -2.00 22.82
N SER A 136 -8.91 -1.58 24.07
CA SER A 136 -8.53 -2.51 25.12
C SER A 136 -9.69 -3.46 25.43
N PRO A 137 -9.44 -4.78 25.55
CA PRO A 137 -10.49 -5.76 25.81
C PRO A 137 -11.14 -5.64 27.18
N HIS A 138 -10.55 -4.85 28.08
CA HIS A 138 -11.03 -4.72 29.46
C HIS A 138 -11.18 -3.27 29.94
N THR A 139 -10.82 -2.27 29.12
CA THR A 139 -10.95 -0.86 29.48
C THR A 139 -11.66 -0.11 28.33
N PRO A 140 -13.00 0.04 28.40
CA PRO A 140 -13.75 0.77 27.38
C PRO A 140 -13.17 2.16 27.13
N GLY A 141 -13.07 2.56 25.86
CA GLY A 141 -12.55 3.85 25.43
C GLY A 141 -11.01 4.00 25.49
N LYS A 142 -10.27 3.01 25.97
CA LYS A 142 -8.81 2.99 25.95
C LYS A 142 -8.27 2.03 24.87
N ARG A 143 -7.05 2.29 24.42
CA ARG A 143 -6.31 1.41 23.51
C ARG A 143 -5.65 0.27 24.29
N CYS A 144 -5.29 -0.80 23.60
CA CYS A 144 -4.40 -1.82 24.14
C CYS A 144 -3.10 -1.20 24.61
N SER A 145 -2.56 -1.69 25.73
CA SER A 145 -1.25 -1.29 26.23
C SER A 145 -0.13 -1.77 25.29
N ASP A 146 1.03 -1.13 25.36
CA ASP A 146 2.21 -1.57 24.60
C ASP A 146 2.63 -3.01 24.94
N ARG A 147 2.35 -3.45 26.18
CA ARG A 147 2.60 -4.83 26.63
C ARG A 147 1.64 -5.82 25.98
N GLU A 148 0.37 -5.47 25.87
CA GLU A 148 -0.64 -6.28 25.16
C GLU A 148 -0.30 -6.43 23.70
N VAL A 149 -0.01 -5.31 23.02
CA VAL A 149 0.38 -5.31 21.59
C VAL A 149 1.65 -6.16 21.40
N ARG A 150 2.64 -6.05 22.30
CA ARG A 150 3.86 -6.86 22.20
C ARG A 150 3.57 -8.35 22.35
N ARG A 151 2.78 -8.76 23.35
CA ARG A 151 2.40 -10.17 23.54
C ARG A 151 1.64 -10.72 22.35
N PHE A 152 0.72 -9.91 21.79
CA PHE A 152 0.00 -10.28 20.59
C PHE A 152 0.97 -10.47 19.40
N CYS A 153 1.85 -9.51 19.12
CA CYS A 153 2.83 -9.59 18.04
C CYS A 153 3.75 -10.82 18.19
N GLN A 154 4.18 -11.12 19.40
CA GLN A 154 5.02 -12.30 19.68
C GLN A 154 4.27 -13.60 19.38
N SER A 155 3.03 -13.73 19.84
CA SER A 155 2.20 -14.90 19.54
C SER A 155 1.91 -15.04 18.05
N PHE A 156 1.54 -13.94 17.38
CA PHE A 156 1.32 -13.90 15.93
C PHE A 156 2.55 -14.37 15.15
N MET A 157 3.73 -13.88 15.51
CA MET A 157 4.98 -14.26 14.83
C MET A 157 5.39 -15.70 15.14
N THR A 158 5.07 -16.24 16.30
CA THR A 158 5.35 -17.64 16.65
C THR A 158 4.69 -18.63 15.70
N GLU A 159 3.54 -18.27 15.13
CA GLU A 159 2.90 -19.09 14.08
C GLU A 159 3.41 -18.72 12.68
N LEU A 160 3.58 -17.44 12.40
CA LEU A 160 3.91 -16.96 11.06
C LEU A 160 5.35 -17.28 10.63
N PHE A 161 6.32 -17.35 11.56
CA PHE A 161 7.76 -17.40 11.22
C PHE A 161 8.13 -18.55 10.29
N ARG A 162 7.43 -19.67 10.33
CA ARG A 162 7.68 -20.86 9.49
C ARG A 162 7.43 -20.61 7.99
N HIS A 163 6.69 -19.56 7.67
CA HIS A 163 6.16 -19.31 6.34
C HIS A 163 6.78 -18.07 5.68
N ILE A 164 7.67 -17.36 6.40
CA ILE A 164 8.29 -16.12 5.94
C ILE A 164 9.82 -16.19 6.01
N GLY A 165 10.46 -15.34 5.26
CA GLY A 165 11.93 -15.28 5.20
C GLY A 165 12.36 -14.20 4.20
N ALA A 166 13.63 -13.79 4.24
CA ALA A 166 14.17 -12.74 3.38
C ALA A 166 13.98 -13.01 1.88
N ASP A 167 14.06 -14.30 1.49
CA ASP A 167 14.00 -14.75 0.09
C ASP A 167 12.70 -15.49 -0.25
N THR A 168 11.78 -15.62 0.72
CA THR A 168 10.50 -16.32 0.54
C THR A 168 9.31 -15.39 0.61
N ASP A 169 9.18 -14.69 1.73
CA ASP A 169 8.05 -13.82 2.02
C ASP A 169 8.48 -12.72 3.01
N VAL A 170 8.34 -11.47 2.62
CA VAL A 170 8.80 -10.31 3.39
C VAL A 170 7.61 -9.42 3.74
N PRO A 171 6.94 -9.64 4.89
CA PRO A 171 5.87 -8.77 5.35
C PRO A 171 6.36 -7.36 5.68
N ALA A 172 5.42 -6.42 5.70
CA ALA A 172 5.64 -5.02 6.06
C ALA A 172 4.55 -4.50 7.00
N GLY A 173 4.63 -3.23 7.39
CA GLY A 173 3.52 -2.55 8.07
C GLY A 173 2.37 -2.18 7.12
N ASP A 174 1.18 -2.07 7.70
CA ASP A 174 -0.05 -1.57 7.11
C ASP A 174 -0.91 -0.95 8.23
N MET A 175 -2.23 -0.87 8.07
CA MET A 175 -3.13 -0.30 9.07
C MET A 175 -2.89 -0.90 10.48
N ASN A 176 -2.58 -0.02 11.44
CA ASN A 176 -2.28 -0.33 12.84
C ASN A 176 -1.03 -1.22 13.07
N VAL A 177 -0.18 -1.37 12.07
CA VAL A 177 1.12 -2.05 12.16
C VAL A 177 2.20 -1.06 11.69
N GLY A 178 2.79 -0.36 12.63
CA GLY A 178 3.88 0.59 12.39
C GLY A 178 5.24 0.04 12.84
N GLY A 179 6.23 0.92 12.95
CA GLY A 179 7.59 0.55 13.33
C GLY A 179 7.69 -0.16 14.69
N ARG A 180 6.80 0.17 15.64
CA ARG A 180 6.70 -0.49 16.95
C ARG A 180 6.31 -1.96 16.79
N GLU A 181 5.23 -2.23 16.07
CA GLU A 181 4.73 -3.59 15.83
C GLU A 181 5.74 -4.40 15.01
N ILE A 182 6.30 -3.80 13.96
CA ILE A 182 7.38 -4.42 13.16
C ILE A 182 8.57 -4.77 14.04
N GLY A 183 8.96 -3.90 14.98
CA GLY A 183 10.01 -4.20 15.94
C GLY A 183 9.72 -5.41 16.82
N TYR A 184 8.47 -5.53 17.34
CA TYR A 184 8.05 -6.69 18.16
C TYR A 184 8.01 -7.98 17.34
N LEU A 185 7.51 -7.91 16.11
CA LEU A 185 7.45 -9.04 15.18
C LEU A 185 8.86 -9.50 14.79
N PHE A 186 9.74 -8.58 14.41
CA PHE A 186 11.13 -8.88 14.05
C PHE A 186 11.92 -9.46 15.23
N GLY A 187 11.78 -8.88 16.42
CA GLY A 187 12.42 -9.38 17.62
C GLY A 187 12.03 -10.84 17.94
N GLN A 188 10.77 -11.20 17.77
CA GLN A 188 10.28 -12.56 17.95
C GLN A 188 10.78 -13.51 16.85
N TYR A 189 10.72 -13.11 15.58
CA TYR A 189 11.29 -13.88 14.47
C TYR A 189 12.77 -14.21 14.73
N ARG A 190 13.57 -13.20 15.04
CA ARG A 190 15.00 -13.35 15.31
C ARG A 190 15.28 -14.32 16.46
N LYS A 191 14.45 -14.31 17.52
CA LYS A 191 14.58 -15.23 18.64
C LYS A 191 14.32 -16.68 18.26
N ILE A 192 13.30 -16.93 17.44
CA ILE A 192 12.88 -18.28 17.07
C ILE A 192 13.77 -18.85 15.97
N ALA A 193 13.98 -18.09 14.89
CA ALA A 193 14.79 -18.50 13.74
C ALA A 193 16.30 -18.47 14.02
N ASN A 194 16.74 -17.72 15.05
CA ASN A 194 18.13 -17.43 15.35
C ASN A 194 18.88 -16.78 14.17
N GLU A 195 18.18 -15.92 13.41
CA GLU A 195 18.70 -15.26 12.21
C GLU A 195 18.49 -13.76 12.28
N PHE A 196 19.46 -12.99 11.77
CA PHE A 196 19.33 -11.55 11.55
C PHE A 196 19.31 -11.29 10.04
N THR A 197 18.13 -11.30 9.44
CA THR A 197 17.91 -11.21 7.99
C THR A 197 17.01 -10.05 7.60
N GLY A 198 16.78 -9.85 6.30
CA GLY A 198 15.87 -8.86 5.74
C GLY A 198 14.39 -9.25 5.75
N VAL A 199 13.96 -10.13 6.66
CA VAL A 199 12.63 -10.76 6.66
C VAL A 199 11.44 -9.83 6.82
N LEU A 200 11.55 -8.69 7.38
CA LEU A 200 10.48 -7.69 7.55
C LEU A 200 10.97 -6.34 7.05
N THR A 201 10.07 -5.50 6.55
CA THR A 201 10.39 -4.10 6.21
C THR A 201 9.56 -3.11 7.02
N GLY A 202 10.08 -1.89 7.14
CA GLY A 202 9.60 -0.89 8.09
C GLY A 202 10.24 -1.04 9.47
N LYS A 203 11.40 -1.68 9.54
CA LYS A 203 12.22 -1.81 10.74
C LYS A 203 12.76 -0.45 11.21
N GLY A 204 13.14 -0.38 12.47
CA GLY A 204 13.89 0.75 13.01
C GLY A 204 15.30 0.85 12.40
N LEU A 205 15.84 2.05 12.29
CA LEU A 205 17.16 2.30 11.68
C LEU A 205 18.28 1.52 12.41
N SER A 206 18.15 1.31 13.71
CA SER A 206 19.13 0.57 14.51
C SER A 206 19.18 -0.94 14.24
N PHE A 207 18.22 -1.48 13.48
CA PHE A 207 18.15 -2.92 13.17
C PHE A 207 17.70 -3.21 11.73
N GLY A 208 18.23 -2.47 10.77
CA GLY A 208 18.13 -2.74 9.34
C GLY A 208 16.99 -2.00 8.63
N GLY A 209 16.43 -0.95 9.23
CA GLY A 209 15.46 -0.08 8.57
C GLY A 209 16.09 0.87 7.55
N SER A 210 15.28 1.40 6.63
CA SER A 210 15.68 2.39 5.64
C SER A 210 15.23 3.79 6.00
N LEU A 211 16.05 4.78 5.67
CA LEU A 211 15.65 6.18 5.63
C LEU A 211 14.55 6.41 4.58
N VAL A 212 13.87 7.54 4.67
CA VAL A 212 12.75 7.96 3.76
C VAL A 212 11.54 7.01 3.80
N ARG A 213 11.48 6.03 4.69
CA ARG A 213 10.36 5.07 4.73
C ARG A 213 9.03 5.69 5.14
N PRO A 214 8.96 6.58 6.17
CA PRO A 214 7.73 7.29 6.54
C PRO A 214 7.22 8.21 5.44
N GLU A 215 8.11 8.87 4.72
CA GLU A 215 7.87 9.84 3.66
C GLU A 215 7.42 9.20 2.36
N ALA A 216 7.90 8.01 2.08
CA ALA A 216 7.94 7.37 0.78
C ALA A 216 6.61 7.32 0.02
N THR A 217 5.50 7.05 0.70
CA THR A 217 4.20 6.98 0.03
C THR A 217 3.76 8.37 -0.42
N GLY A 218 3.84 9.36 0.46
CA GLY A 218 3.48 10.75 0.12
C GLY A 218 4.40 11.35 -0.94
N TYR A 219 5.70 11.13 -0.82
CA TYR A 219 6.68 11.58 -1.83
C TYR A 219 6.43 10.91 -3.18
N GLY A 220 6.15 9.60 -3.17
CA GLY A 220 5.84 8.84 -4.38
C GLY A 220 4.61 9.37 -5.11
N ASP A 221 3.51 9.63 -4.39
CA ASP A 221 2.30 10.23 -4.97
C ASP A 221 2.63 11.56 -5.69
N VAL A 222 3.45 12.39 -5.08
CA VAL A 222 3.82 13.69 -5.65
C VAL A 222 4.75 13.53 -6.86
N TYR A 223 5.71 12.61 -6.82
CA TYR A 223 6.56 12.31 -7.98
C TYR A 223 5.75 11.78 -9.16
N PHE A 224 4.78 10.91 -8.90
CA PHE A 224 3.88 10.41 -9.94
C PHE A 224 3.06 11.56 -10.56
N ALA A 225 2.47 12.42 -9.73
CA ALA A 225 1.73 13.58 -10.18
C ALA A 225 2.59 14.57 -11.00
N ALA A 226 3.85 14.79 -10.59
CA ALA A 226 4.79 15.62 -11.33
C ALA A 226 5.08 15.03 -12.74
N ASN A 227 5.25 13.70 -12.84
CA ASN A 227 5.43 13.04 -14.14
C ASN A 227 4.18 13.16 -15.03
N MET A 228 2.97 13.04 -14.45
CA MET A 228 1.71 13.25 -15.19
C MET A 228 1.61 14.68 -15.75
N LEU A 229 2.00 15.69 -14.96
CA LEU A 229 2.01 17.08 -15.43
C LEU A 229 3.05 17.29 -16.53
N ALA A 230 4.24 16.73 -16.39
CA ALA A 230 5.30 16.82 -17.38
C ALA A 230 4.89 16.31 -18.77
N MET A 231 4.01 15.29 -18.85
CA MET A 231 3.43 14.82 -20.11
C MET A 231 2.58 15.87 -20.84
N ARG A 232 2.18 16.95 -20.14
CA ARG A 232 1.45 18.10 -20.72
C ARG A 232 2.31 19.36 -20.81
N GLY A 233 3.62 19.24 -20.59
CA GLY A 233 4.53 20.39 -20.54
C GLY A 233 4.29 21.30 -19.33
N ASP A 234 3.72 20.77 -18.24
CA ASP A 234 3.33 21.51 -17.05
C ASP A 234 4.14 21.04 -15.82
N THR A 235 4.13 21.83 -14.73
CA THR A 235 4.89 21.56 -13.50
C THR A 235 4.03 21.77 -12.26
N LEU A 236 4.55 21.38 -11.09
CA LEU A 236 3.92 21.66 -9.80
C LEU A 236 4.14 23.09 -9.30
N GLU A 237 5.10 23.82 -9.87
CA GLU A 237 5.45 25.19 -9.47
C GLU A 237 4.21 26.10 -9.53
N GLY A 238 3.93 26.81 -8.45
CA GLY A 238 2.80 27.72 -8.33
C GLY A 238 1.40 27.07 -8.29
N LYS A 239 1.28 25.75 -8.45
CA LYS A 239 0.00 25.04 -8.43
C LYS A 239 -0.68 25.12 -7.05
N ARG A 240 -1.99 25.28 -7.05
CA ARG A 240 -2.82 25.20 -5.86
C ARG A 240 -3.29 23.78 -5.65
N CYS A 241 -2.82 23.14 -4.58
CA CYS A 241 -3.07 21.73 -4.31
C CYS A 241 -4.02 21.55 -3.12
N VAL A 242 -4.99 20.65 -3.31
CA VAL A 242 -5.87 20.17 -2.25
C VAL A 242 -5.36 18.80 -1.82
N VAL A 243 -5.04 18.66 -0.52
CA VAL A 243 -4.61 17.38 0.07
C VAL A 243 -5.69 16.91 1.03
N SER A 244 -6.16 15.69 0.84
CA SER A 244 -7.09 15.01 1.73
C SER A 244 -6.32 14.14 2.72
N GLY A 245 -6.72 14.17 3.98
CA GLY A 245 -6.01 13.45 5.05
C GLY A 245 -5.09 14.36 5.87
N SER A 246 -4.54 13.81 6.96
CA SER A 246 -3.52 14.43 7.82
C SER A 246 -2.63 13.38 8.51
N GLY A 247 -2.67 12.14 8.02
CA GLY A 247 -1.73 11.09 8.40
C GLY A 247 -0.41 11.20 7.61
N ASN A 248 0.50 10.23 7.79
CA ASN A 248 1.83 10.24 7.17
C ASN A 248 1.79 10.52 5.66
N VAL A 249 0.95 9.80 4.91
CA VAL A 249 0.86 9.98 3.44
C VAL A 249 0.53 11.44 3.09
N ALA A 250 -0.52 11.98 3.69
CA ALA A 250 -0.98 13.33 3.38
C ALA A 250 0.01 14.42 3.81
N THR A 251 0.61 14.29 4.99
CA THR A 251 1.56 15.30 5.50
C THR A 251 2.87 15.29 4.72
N TYR A 252 3.38 14.12 4.34
CA TYR A 252 4.58 14.04 3.51
C TYR A 252 4.31 14.37 2.02
N ALA A 253 3.11 14.09 1.51
CA ALA A 253 2.70 14.62 0.20
C ALA A 253 2.66 16.15 0.23
N ALA A 254 2.08 16.75 1.28
CA ALA A 254 2.07 18.20 1.45
C ALA A 254 3.49 18.79 1.54
N GLU A 255 4.39 18.15 2.27
CA GLU A 255 5.79 18.55 2.38
C GLU A 255 6.48 18.55 1.00
N LYS A 256 6.37 17.43 0.25
CA LYS A 256 7.00 17.31 -1.06
C LYS A 256 6.39 18.26 -2.09
N LEU A 257 5.08 18.47 -2.09
CA LEU A 257 4.41 19.50 -2.91
C LEU A 257 4.99 20.88 -2.67
N MET A 258 5.16 21.27 -1.39
CA MET A 258 5.75 22.57 -1.03
C MET A 258 7.23 22.67 -1.44
N GLN A 259 8.00 21.58 -1.32
CA GLN A 259 9.40 21.53 -1.80
C GLN A 259 9.50 21.73 -3.31
N LEU A 260 8.48 21.31 -4.07
CA LEU A 260 8.38 21.49 -5.53
C LEU A 260 7.62 22.76 -5.94
N GLY A 261 7.48 23.73 -5.04
CA GLY A 261 6.93 25.07 -5.33
C GLY A 261 5.40 25.15 -5.37
N ALA A 262 4.68 24.08 -5.05
CA ALA A 262 3.21 24.12 -5.01
C ALA A 262 2.69 24.74 -3.71
N LYS A 263 1.47 25.31 -3.77
CA LYS A 263 0.72 25.83 -2.61
C LYS A 263 -0.27 24.78 -2.11
N VAL A 264 0.00 24.17 -0.97
CA VAL A 264 -0.94 23.23 -0.33
C VAL A 264 -2.00 24.04 0.42
N LEU A 265 -3.27 23.85 0.06
CA LEU A 265 -4.38 24.65 0.62
C LEU A 265 -5.11 23.94 1.76
N THR A 266 -5.13 22.60 1.77
CA THR A 266 -5.96 21.82 2.71
C THR A 266 -5.21 20.67 3.33
N LEU A 267 -5.63 20.29 4.54
CA LEU A 267 -5.47 18.97 5.15
C LEU A 267 -6.78 18.61 5.84
N SER A 268 -7.07 17.31 6.02
CA SER A 268 -8.34 16.90 6.59
C SER A 268 -8.21 15.67 7.49
N ASP A 269 -9.15 15.47 8.39
CA ASP A 269 -9.33 14.23 9.15
C ASP A 269 -10.83 14.02 9.45
N ARG A 270 -11.15 13.04 10.29
CA ARG A 270 -12.54 12.74 10.66
C ARG A 270 -13.28 13.91 11.34
N SER A 271 -12.57 14.85 11.94
CA SER A 271 -13.16 16.03 12.56
C SER A 271 -13.53 17.12 11.56
N GLY A 272 -12.91 17.11 10.37
CA GLY A 272 -13.14 18.06 9.29
C GLY A 272 -11.88 18.38 8.48
N ALA A 273 -11.90 19.52 7.80
CA ALA A 273 -10.80 20.00 6.97
C ALA A 273 -10.35 21.40 7.38
N ILE A 274 -9.06 21.65 7.35
CA ILE A 274 -8.49 23.01 7.41
C ILE A 274 -8.29 23.53 5.99
N TYR A 275 -8.49 24.82 5.79
CA TYR A 275 -8.24 25.52 4.54
C TYR A 275 -7.43 26.79 4.80
N ALA A 276 -6.24 26.88 4.20
CA ALA A 276 -5.35 28.02 4.23
C ALA A 276 -5.36 28.70 2.86
N LYS A 277 -6.01 29.88 2.72
CA LYS A 277 -6.16 30.59 1.45
C LYS A 277 -4.81 30.90 0.77
N ASP A 278 -3.81 31.26 1.58
CA ASP A 278 -2.47 31.63 1.11
C ASP A 278 -1.47 30.46 1.11
N GLY A 279 -1.95 29.27 1.46
CA GLY A 279 -1.18 28.05 1.58
C GLY A 279 -0.82 27.69 3.03
N ILE A 280 -0.71 26.39 3.29
CA ILE A 280 -0.17 25.85 4.54
C ILE A 280 1.33 26.15 4.57
N THR A 281 1.80 26.77 5.65
CA THR A 281 3.22 27.07 5.82
C THR A 281 4.00 25.85 6.36
N PRO A 282 5.33 25.78 6.19
CA PRO A 282 6.16 24.72 6.78
C PRO A 282 5.97 24.59 8.29
N LYS A 283 5.80 25.72 9.00
CA LYS A 283 5.51 25.72 10.44
C LYS A 283 4.17 25.06 10.75
N MET A 284 3.10 25.47 10.04
CA MET A 284 1.76 24.88 10.20
C MET A 284 1.77 23.37 9.94
N LEU A 285 2.50 22.93 8.92
CA LEU A 285 2.64 21.51 8.60
C LEU A 285 3.34 20.74 9.74
N LYS A 286 4.45 21.26 10.28
CA LYS A 286 5.13 20.68 11.45
C LYS A 286 4.23 20.59 12.67
N ASP A 287 3.43 21.64 12.94
CA ASP A 287 2.49 21.66 14.05
C ASP A 287 1.37 20.61 13.86
N VAL A 288 0.88 20.41 12.64
CA VAL A 288 -0.08 19.34 12.31
C VAL A 288 0.57 17.96 12.46
N MET A 289 1.79 17.76 11.96
CA MET A 289 2.52 16.51 12.13
C MET A 289 2.69 16.15 13.61
N ARG A 290 3.13 17.10 14.43
CA ARG A 290 3.23 16.92 15.89
C ARG A 290 1.89 16.56 16.53
N LEU A 291 0.82 17.31 16.19
CA LEU A 291 -0.53 17.04 16.67
C LEU A 291 -0.96 15.59 16.39
N LYS A 292 -0.68 15.09 15.18
CA LYS A 292 -1.11 13.74 14.77
C LYS A 292 -0.22 12.63 15.32
N THR A 293 1.10 12.84 15.43
CA THR A 293 2.06 11.78 15.82
C THR A 293 2.33 11.74 17.32
N VAL A 294 2.42 12.89 17.97
CA VAL A 294 2.76 13.02 19.39
C VAL A 294 1.49 13.19 20.24
N ASP A 295 0.73 14.24 19.95
CA ASP A 295 -0.43 14.62 20.76
C ASP A 295 -1.66 13.75 20.45
N ARG A 296 -1.67 13.05 19.31
CA ARG A 296 -2.77 12.18 18.80
C ARG A 296 -4.12 12.92 18.73
N GLY A 297 -4.08 14.25 18.49
CA GLY A 297 -5.22 15.14 18.44
C GLY A 297 -5.92 15.20 17.08
N GLU A 298 -6.94 16.02 16.98
CA GLU A 298 -7.74 16.24 15.78
C GLU A 298 -7.48 17.63 15.18
N LEU A 299 -7.70 17.78 13.85
CA LEU A 299 -7.50 19.06 13.17
C LEU A 299 -8.43 20.16 13.69
N ALA A 300 -9.57 19.82 14.26
CA ALA A 300 -10.43 20.77 14.97
C ALA A 300 -9.69 21.49 16.10
N ASP A 301 -8.79 20.81 16.81
CA ASP A 301 -7.99 21.39 17.90
C ASP A 301 -6.90 22.33 17.35
N PHE A 302 -6.31 21.97 16.21
CA PHE A 302 -5.38 22.85 15.48
C PHE A 302 -6.07 24.12 15.01
N ALA A 303 -7.25 24.00 14.39
CA ALA A 303 -8.02 25.12 13.85
C ALA A 303 -8.43 26.15 14.94
N LYS A 304 -8.76 25.68 16.15
CA LYS A 304 -9.05 26.57 17.30
C LYS A 304 -7.85 27.44 17.69
N LYS A 305 -6.63 26.91 17.54
CA LYS A 305 -5.38 27.59 17.90
C LYS A 305 -4.81 28.45 16.78
N THR A 306 -5.23 28.23 15.53
CA THR A 306 -4.63 28.84 14.33
C THR A 306 -5.66 29.69 13.60
N LYS A 307 -5.64 31.01 13.81
CA LYS A 307 -6.59 31.97 13.20
C LYS A 307 -6.49 32.09 11.68
N ALA A 308 -5.38 31.65 11.07
CA ALA A 308 -5.10 31.78 9.64
C ALA A 308 -5.81 30.72 8.77
N VAL A 309 -6.48 29.72 9.37
CA VAL A 309 -7.14 28.65 8.65
C VAL A 309 -8.65 28.65 8.88
N LYS A 310 -9.40 28.31 7.83
CA LYS A 310 -10.83 28.00 7.93
C LYS A 310 -11.00 26.51 8.16
N PHE A 311 -11.94 26.16 9.03
CA PHE A 311 -12.27 24.78 9.34
C PHE A 311 -13.65 24.41 8.79
N PHE A 312 -13.73 23.31 8.07
CA PHE A 312 -14.95 22.78 7.50
C PHE A 312 -15.12 21.33 7.94
N LYS A 313 -16.36 20.94 8.26
CA LYS A 313 -16.70 19.54 8.47
C LYS A 313 -16.96 18.86 7.11
N GLY A 314 -16.28 17.76 6.83
CA GLY A 314 -16.45 17.00 5.60
C GLY A 314 -15.90 15.59 5.74
N ALA A 315 -16.40 14.66 4.93
CA ALA A 315 -15.92 13.29 4.89
C ALA A 315 -14.76 13.15 3.88
N ASN A 316 -13.76 12.34 4.23
CA ASN A 316 -12.74 11.88 3.29
C ASN A 316 -13.24 10.63 2.60
N MET A 317 -13.45 10.72 1.27
CA MET A 317 -13.85 9.57 0.47
C MET A 317 -12.81 9.32 -0.62
N PRO A 318 -12.31 8.08 -0.79
CA PRO A 318 -11.64 7.68 -2.01
C PRO A 318 -12.63 7.80 -3.19
N SER A 319 -12.12 7.94 -4.41
CA SER A 319 -12.95 8.05 -5.61
C SER A 319 -13.70 6.75 -5.86
N THR A 320 -15.01 6.85 -6.01
CA THR A 320 -15.86 5.73 -6.42
C THR A 320 -15.68 5.43 -7.92
N PRO A 321 -16.09 4.25 -8.43
CA PRO A 321 -16.11 3.97 -9.88
C PRO A 321 -16.83 5.05 -10.69
N ASP A 322 -17.95 5.56 -10.20
CA ASP A 322 -18.70 6.65 -10.85
C ASP A 322 -17.90 7.96 -10.89
N ALA A 323 -17.15 8.26 -9.83
CA ALA A 323 -16.27 9.43 -9.80
C ALA A 323 -15.12 9.28 -10.81
N ILE A 324 -14.52 8.09 -10.94
CA ILE A 324 -13.49 7.81 -11.93
C ILE A 324 -14.04 7.98 -13.35
N ALA A 325 -15.24 7.45 -13.62
CA ALA A 325 -15.92 7.64 -14.90
C ALA A 325 -16.21 9.12 -15.20
N ALA A 326 -16.60 9.89 -14.17
CA ALA A 326 -16.83 11.33 -14.30
C ALA A 326 -15.53 12.10 -14.62
N PHE A 327 -14.41 11.73 -13.98
CA PHE A 327 -13.08 12.30 -14.31
C PHE A 327 -12.68 12.01 -15.75
N ALA A 328 -12.87 10.77 -16.22
CA ALA A 328 -12.57 10.38 -17.59
C ALA A 328 -13.42 11.18 -18.59
N LYS A 329 -14.73 11.31 -18.36
CA LYS A 329 -15.66 12.11 -19.17
C LYS A 329 -15.26 13.59 -19.20
N ALA A 330 -14.81 14.14 -18.09
CA ALA A 330 -14.34 15.52 -17.98
C ALA A 330 -12.91 15.73 -18.50
N LYS A 331 -12.23 14.69 -19.00
CA LYS A 331 -10.82 14.70 -19.42
C LYS A 331 -9.85 15.17 -18.32
N ILE A 332 -10.20 14.90 -17.08
CA ILE A 332 -9.33 15.13 -15.93
C ILE A 332 -8.41 13.92 -15.79
N MET A 333 -7.10 14.16 -15.69
CA MET A 333 -6.15 13.08 -15.45
C MET A 333 -6.41 12.45 -14.07
N PHE A 334 -6.56 11.13 -14.07
CA PHE A 334 -6.75 10.33 -12.87
C PHE A 334 -5.65 9.25 -12.79
N SER A 335 -5.06 9.08 -11.61
CA SER A 335 -4.07 8.04 -11.33
C SER A 335 -4.68 6.97 -10.43
N PRO A 336 -4.55 5.67 -10.79
CA PRO A 336 -4.97 4.60 -9.89
C PRO A 336 -4.06 4.53 -8.66
N GLY A 337 -4.64 4.26 -7.49
CA GLY A 337 -3.90 4.22 -6.24
C GLY A 337 -2.72 3.23 -6.25
N LYS A 338 -2.86 2.06 -6.90
CA LYS A 338 -1.78 1.07 -7.03
C LYS A 338 -0.52 1.60 -7.73
N ALA A 339 -0.64 2.60 -8.60
CA ALA A 339 0.49 3.24 -9.26
C ALA A 339 1.02 4.41 -8.43
N SER A 340 0.19 5.38 -8.08
CA SER A 340 0.63 6.59 -7.38
C SER A 340 1.13 6.32 -5.97
N ASN A 341 0.47 5.45 -5.20
CA ASN A 341 0.85 5.16 -3.83
C ASN A 341 1.94 4.06 -3.69
N ALA A 342 2.56 3.64 -4.79
CA ALA A 342 3.59 2.60 -4.79
C ALA A 342 4.91 3.02 -4.10
N GLY A 343 5.10 4.29 -3.80
CA GLY A 343 6.32 4.79 -3.15
C GLY A 343 6.66 4.06 -1.84
N GLY A 344 5.66 3.75 -1.03
CA GLY A 344 5.86 3.00 0.21
C GLY A 344 6.41 1.59 0.00
N VAL A 345 5.89 0.84 -0.96
CA VAL A 345 6.38 -0.51 -1.27
C VAL A 345 7.70 -0.46 -2.05
N ALA A 346 7.91 0.56 -2.89
CA ALA A 346 9.18 0.79 -3.56
C ALA A 346 10.31 0.96 -2.52
N THR A 347 10.13 1.85 -1.54
CA THR A 347 11.12 2.03 -0.46
C THR A 347 11.25 0.77 0.42
N SER A 348 10.19 -0.02 0.60
CA SER A 348 10.32 -1.34 1.24
C SER A 348 11.23 -2.28 0.44
N GLY A 349 11.15 -2.29 -0.89
CA GLY A 349 12.06 -3.04 -1.75
C GLY A 349 13.50 -2.52 -1.67
N LEU A 350 13.68 -1.20 -1.58
CA LEU A 350 15.00 -0.60 -1.34
C LEU A 350 15.56 -0.99 0.05
N GLU A 351 14.71 -1.11 1.08
CA GLU A 351 15.12 -1.65 2.39
C GLU A 351 15.57 -3.11 2.28
N MET A 352 14.87 -3.94 1.48
CA MET A 352 15.30 -5.32 1.21
C MET A 352 16.68 -5.34 0.53
N SER A 353 16.93 -4.50 -0.47
CA SER A 353 18.23 -4.38 -1.13
C SER A 353 19.34 -4.01 -0.15
N GLN A 354 19.13 -2.97 0.68
CA GLN A 354 20.09 -2.57 1.71
C GLN A 354 20.37 -3.70 2.71
N ASN A 355 19.34 -4.47 3.08
CA ASN A 355 19.51 -5.61 3.99
C ASN A 355 20.32 -6.74 3.34
N SER A 356 20.12 -7.02 2.06
CA SER A 356 20.85 -8.05 1.32
C SER A 356 22.33 -7.66 1.13
N GLU A 357 22.61 -6.39 0.86
CA GLU A 357 23.96 -5.82 0.77
C GLU A 357 24.62 -5.66 2.14
N ARG A 358 23.85 -5.67 3.22
CA ARG A 358 24.28 -5.31 4.59
C ARG A 358 24.83 -3.89 4.70
N LEU A 359 24.28 -2.98 3.90
CA LEU A 359 24.62 -1.56 3.87
C LEU A 359 23.42 -0.70 4.24
N SER A 360 23.70 0.56 4.58
CA SER A 360 22.67 1.60 4.74
C SER A 360 22.96 2.71 3.75
N TRP A 361 21.95 3.13 3.01
CA TRP A 361 22.04 4.26 2.07
C TRP A 361 21.64 5.56 2.74
N THR A 362 22.14 6.68 2.24
CA THR A 362 21.73 8.02 2.68
C THR A 362 20.28 8.32 2.28
N ALA A 363 19.71 9.34 2.89
CA ALA A 363 18.33 9.78 2.54
C ALA A 363 18.26 10.23 1.07
N GLU A 364 19.29 10.89 0.56
CA GLU A 364 19.41 11.37 -0.81
C GLU A 364 19.47 10.21 -1.80
N GLU A 365 20.23 9.15 -1.49
CA GLU A 365 20.29 7.94 -2.33
C GLU A 365 18.94 7.23 -2.40
N VAL A 366 18.27 7.07 -1.25
CA VAL A 366 16.95 6.44 -1.19
C VAL A 366 15.92 7.28 -1.93
N ASP A 367 15.88 8.61 -1.73
CA ASP A 367 14.93 9.51 -2.42
C ASP A 367 15.17 9.56 -3.93
N SER A 368 16.44 9.59 -4.37
CA SER A 368 16.80 9.53 -5.78
C SER A 368 16.33 8.25 -6.46
N LYS A 369 16.55 7.09 -5.81
CA LYS A 369 16.04 5.80 -6.30
C LYS A 369 14.52 5.75 -6.31
N LEU A 370 13.87 6.25 -5.26
CA LEU A 370 12.39 6.36 -5.19
C LEU A 370 11.84 7.19 -6.33
N LYS A 371 12.43 8.36 -6.61
CA LYS A 371 12.03 9.22 -7.73
C LYS A 371 12.16 8.51 -9.07
N GLY A 372 13.25 7.77 -9.28
CA GLY A 372 13.47 6.96 -10.48
C GLY A 372 12.43 5.85 -10.64
N ILE A 373 12.11 5.14 -9.56
CA ILE A 373 11.08 4.09 -9.56
C ILE A 373 9.71 4.68 -9.86
N MET A 374 9.33 5.80 -9.25
CA MET A 374 8.03 6.44 -9.51
C MET A 374 7.90 6.94 -10.95
N LYS A 375 9.02 7.40 -11.55
CA LYS A 375 9.07 7.71 -12.97
C LYS A 375 8.85 6.46 -13.83
N ALA A 376 9.53 5.37 -13.53
CA ALA A 376 9.37 4.11 -14.27
C ALA A 376 7.93 3.56 -14.17
N ILE A 377 7.29 3.64 -12.99
CA ILE A 377 5.89 3.26 -12.81
C ILE A 377 4.98 4.10 -13.72
N HIS A 378 5.19 5.40 -13.74
CA HIS A 378 4.44 6.32 -14.59
C HIS A 378 4.62 5.99 -16.07
N ASP A 379 5.86 5.87 -16.52
CA ASP A 379 6.19 5.65 -17.94
C ASP A 379 5.66 4.29 -18.42
N ASN A 380 5.81 3.23 -17.62
CA ASN A 380 5.29 1.90 -17.94
C ASN A 380 3.76 1.92 -18.07
N ALA A 381 3.05 2.59 -17.15
CA ALA A 381 1.60 2.71 -17.25
C ALA A 381 1.16 3.53 -18.47
N TRP A 382 1.85 4.64 -18.74
CA TRP A 382 1.58 5.46 -19.91
C TRP A 382 1.76 4.70 -21.23
N HIS A 383 2.94 4.09 -21.42
CA HIS A 383 3.27 3.36 -22.65
C HIS A 383 2.40 2.11 -22.85
N ALA A 384 2.05 1.40 -21.76
CA ALA A 384 1.12 0.28 -21.85
C ALA A 384 -0.26 0.73 -22.34
N ALA A 385 -0.81 1.82 -21.79
CA ALA A 385 -2.07 2.38 -22.27
C ALA A 385 -1.97 2.82 -23.74
N GLU A 386 -0.91 3.51 -24.14
CA GLU A 386 -0.70 3.99 -25.51
C GLU A 386 -0.56 2.82 -26.51
N LYS A 387 0.22 1.78 -26.16
CA LYS A 387 0.42 0.56 -26.97
C LYS A 387 -0.89 -0.13 -27.33
N TYR A 388 -1.86 -0.13 -26.43
CA TYR A 388 -3.16 -0.78 -26.64
C TYR A 388 -4.29 0.19 -27.00
N GLY A 389 -3.96 1.41 -27.47
CA GLY A 389 -4.92 2.37 -28.02
C GLY A 389 -5.69 3.20 -26.99
N HIS A 390 -5.29 3.17 -25.72
CA HIS A 390 -5.93 3.87 -24.60
C HIS A 390 -5.04 4.97 -24.01
N LYS A 391 -4.38 5.74 -24.87
CA LYS A 391 -3.46 6.82 -24.46
C LYS A 391 -4.06 7.74 -23.41
N GLY A 392 -3.38 7.87 -22.28
CA GLY A 392 -3.79 8.71 -21.15
C GLY A 392 -4.68 8.02 -20.12
N ASP A 393 -5.09 6.77 -20.34
CA ASP A 393 -5.77 5.94 -19.36
C ASP A 393 -4.76 5.22 -18.45
N TYR A 394 -4.40 5.89 -17.36
CA TYR A 394 -3.47 5.33 -16.36
C TYR A 394 -4.04 4.12 -15.61
N VAL A 395 -5.37 3.97 -15.51
CA VAL A 395 -5.98 2.82 -14.83
C VAL A 395 -5.73 1.56 -15.65
N MET A 396 -6.10 1.59 -16.93
CA MET A 396 -5.85 0.48 -17.86
C MET A 396 -4.35 0.25 -18.03
N GLY A 397 -3.57 1.31 -18.21
CA GLY A 397 -2.13 1.20 -18.38
C GLY A 397 -1.39 0.56 -17.22
N ALA A 398 -1.73 0.91 -15.98
CA ALA A 398 -1.14 0.31 -14.79
C ALA A 398 -1.53 -1.18 -14.64
N ASN A 399 -2.78 -1.54 -14.91
CA ASN A 399 -3.22 -2.93 -14.87
C ASN A 399 -2.51 -3.77 -15.94
N ILE A 400 -2.43 -3.28 -17.19
CA ILE A 400 -1.76 -3.99 -18.28
C ILE A 400 -0.26 -4.13 -18.01
N ALA A 401 0.43 -3.04 -17.63
CA ALA A 401 1.86 -3.08 -17.37
C ALA A 401 2.21 -4.03 -16.20
N GLY A 402 1.43 -3.95 -15.11
CA GLY A 402 1.60 -4.84 -13.96
C GLY A 402 1.34 -6.30 -14.31
N PHE A 403 0.24 -6.58 -15.03
CA PHE A 403 -0.13 -7.91 -15.49
C PHE A 403 0.93 -8.52 -16.42
N THR A 404 1.32 -7.82 -17.46
CA THR A 404 2.24 -8.35 -18.50
C THR A 404 3.55 -8.83 -17.87
N LYS A 405 4.14 -8.05 -16.98
CA LYS A 405 5.38 -8.44 -16.30
C LYS A 405 5.26 -9.74 -15.51
N VAL A 406 4.15 -9.93 -14.79
CA VAL A 406 3.90 -11.14 -13.99
C VAL A 406 3.57 -12.31 -14.90
N ALA A 407 2.70 -12.11 -15.88
CA ALA A 407 2.28 -13.13 -16.83
C ALA A 407 3.46 -13.68 -17.66
N ASP A 408 4.33 -12.81 -18.16
CA ASP A 408 5.53 -13.22 -18.90
C ASP A 408 6.50 -14.02 -18.03
N ALA A 409 6.67 -13.61 -16.76
CA ALA A 409 7.47 -14.37 -15.81
C ALA A 409 6.87 -15.75 -15.50
N MET A 410 5.55 -15.83 -15.33
CA MET A 410 4.84 -17.10 -15.13
C MET A 410 4.99 -18.05 -16.35
N LEU A 411 4.89 -17.49 -17.57
CA LEU A 411 5.12 -18.27 -18.81
C LEU A 411 6.56 -18.79 -18.89
N ALA A 412 7.53 -17.92 -18.65
CA ALA A 412 8.96 -18.24 -18.79
C ALA A 412 9.41 -19.31 -17.77
N GLN A 413 8.83 -19.32 -16.57
CA GLN A 413 9.16 -20.24 -15.49
C GLN A 413 8.29 -21.52 -15.52
N GLY A 414 7.18 -21.51 -16.25
CA GLY A 414 6.22 -22.60 -16.26
C GLY A 414 5.36 -22.71 -14.98
N VAL A 415 5.33 -21.65 -14.16
CA VAL A 415 4.66 -21.63 -12.84
C VAL A 415 3.47 -20.68 -12.84
#